data_99a5826c3717ac7d9bd933350eac34fd
#
_entry.id   99a5826c3717ac7d9bd933350eac34fd
#
_cell.length_a   1.000
_cell.length_b   1.000
_cell.length_c   1.000
_cell.angle_alpha   90.00
_cell.angle_beta   90.00
_cell.angle_gamma   90.00
#
_symmetry.space_group_name_H-M   'P 1'
#
loop_
_entity.id
_entity.type
_entity.pdbx_description
1 polymer ?
#
loop_
_entity_poly.entity_id
_entity_poly.type
_entity_poly.pdbx_seq_one_letter_code
_entity_poly.pdbx_strand_id
1 'polypeptide(L)'
;MKKLISLFIYTLSFIQINAQEIEWVSFEEAIALNKENPKNILIDVYTDWCGYCKKMDKNTYENKVIITLINEKFYAVKLNAEQKETLTYKGESYKFI
;
A
#
# COMPACT_ATOMS: atom_id res chain seq x y z
N MET A 1 42.92 -16.49 6.62
CA MET A 1 42.08 -17.63 6.32
C MET A 1 40.85 -17.67 7.18
N LYS A 2 41.00 -17.58 8.48
CA LYS A 2 39.84 -17.58 9.37
C LYS A 2 38.94 -16.35 9.17
N LYS A 3 39.49 -15.26 8.67
CA LYS A 3 38.76 -14.03 8.47
C LYS A 3 37.78 -14.11 7.29
N LEU A 4 38.06 -14.98 6.34
CA LEU A 4 37.18 -15.14 5.18
C LEU A 4 35.88 -15.80 5.53
N ILE A 5 35.89 -16.65 6.53
CA ILE A 5 34.70 -17.38 6.95
C ILE A 5 33.72 -16.44 7.65
N SER A 6 34.23 -15.48 8.41
CA SER A 6 33.34 -14.57 9.10
C SER A 6 32.66 -13.59 8.17
N LEU A 7 33.28 -13.23 7.05
CA LEU A 7 32.64 -12.40 6.05
C LEU A 7 31.48 -13.10 5.36
N PHE A 8 31.58 -14.40 5.22
CA PHE A 8 30.55 -15.17 4.57
C PHE A 8 29.25 -15.20 5.35
N ILE A 9 29.36 -15.15 6.65
CA ILE A 9 28.18 -15.20 7.53
C ILE A 9 27.34 -13.93 7.41
N TYR A 10 27.96 -12.81 7.14
CA TYR A 10 27.23 -11.54 7.03
C TYR A 10 26.28 -11.47 5.85
N THR A 11 26.59 -12.14 4.77
CA THR A 11 25.75 -12.06 3.59
C THR A 11 24.40 -12.75 3.80
N LEU A 12 24.34 -13.71 4.70
CA LEU A 12 23.10 -14.43 4.95
C LEU A 12 22.11 -13.66 5.80
N SER A 13 22.59 -12.70 6.57
CA SER A 13 21.71 -11.95 7.46
C SER A 13 20.84 -10.93 6.74
N PHE A 14 21.11 -10.68 5.47
CA PHE A 14 20.33 -9.72 4.70
C PHE A 14 19.14 -10.35 3.97
N ILE A 15 19.05 -11.65 3.99
CA ILE A 15 17.90 -12.30 3.37
C ILE A 15 16.76 -12.20 4.33
N GLN A 16 15.92 -11.24 4.09
CA GLN A 16 14.71 -11.05 4.87
C GLN A 16 13.51 -11.27 3.99
N ILE A 17 12.69 -12.19 4.42
CA ILE A 17 11.42 -12.43 3.76
C ILE A 17 10.39 -11.77 4.62
N ASN A 18 9.90 -10.65 4.16
CA ASN A 18 8.85 -9.95 4.86
C ASN A 18 7.51 -10.50 4.45
N ALA A 19 6.61 -10.58 5.41
CA ALA A 19 5.24 -10.89 5.11
C ALA A 19 4.74 -9.83 4.13
N GLN A 20 4.13 -10.29 3.06
CA GLN A 20 3.62 -9.38 2.06
C GLN A 20 2.32 -8.78 2.51
N GLU A 21 2.27 -7.48 2.45
CA GLU A 21 1.06 -6.71 2.73
C GLU A 21 0.91 -5.67 1.63
N ILE A 22 -0.32 -5.22 1.44
CA ILE A 22 -0.55 -4.11 0.51
C ILE A 22 0.05 -2.86 1.13
N GLU A 23 0.84 -2.15 0.34
CA GLU A 23 1.45 -0.91 0.77
C GLU A 23 0.47 0.23 0.55
N TRP A 24 -0.40 0.45 1.54
CA TRP A 24 -1.36 1.53 1.50
C TRP A 24 -0.67 2.87 1.69
N VAL A 25 -0.97 3.81 0.82
CA VAL A 25 -0.44 5.18 0.92
C VAL A 25 -1.60 6.16 0.95
N SER A 26 -1.34 7.39 1.34
CA SER A 26 -2.37 8.42 1.31
C SER A 26 -2.68 8.79 -0.14
N PHE A 27 -3.83 9.40 -0.35
CA PHE A 27 -4.21 9.85 -1.69
C PHE A 27 -3.19 10.84 -2.25
N GLU A 28 -2.78 11.80 -1.43
CA GLU A 28 -1.81 12.82 -1.85
C GLU A 28 -0.45 12.20 -2.17
N GLU A 29 -0.05 11.22 -1.39
CA GLU A 29 1.21 10.52 -1.63
C GLU A 29 1.14 9.73 -2.94
N ALA A 30 0.02 9.07 -3.21
CA ALA A 30 -0.17 8.33 -4.45
C ALA A 30 -0.07 9.24 -5.66
N ILE A 31 -0.67 10.44 -5.58
CA ILE A 31 -0.60 11.41 -6.66
C ILE A 31 0.84 11.87 -6.88
N ALA A 32 1.58 12.12 -5.81
CA ALA A 32 2.98 12.53 -5.91
C ALA A 32 3.85 11.45 -6.53
N LEU A 33 3.69 10.21 -6.08
CA LEU A 33 4.43 9.07 -6.60
C LEU A 33 4.12 8.83 -8.07
N ASN A 34 2.86 9.03 -8.46
CA ASN A 34 2.43 8.82 -9.83
C ASN A 34 3.07 9.80 -10.81
N LYS A 35 3.45 10.98 -10.37
CA LYS A 35 4.14 11.94 -11.21
C LYS A 35 5.54 11.48 -11.57
N GLU A 36 6.21 10.79 -10.66
CA GLU A 36 7.57 10.31 -10.89
C GLU A 36 7.58 8.97 -11.63
N ASN A 37 6.69 8.08 -11.26
CA ASN A 37 6.61 6.75 -11.86
C ASN A 37 5.12 6.40 -12.06
N PRO A 38 4.56 6.67 -13.25
CA PRO A 38 3.13 6.49 -13.48
C PRO A 38 2.67 5.05 -13.33
N LYS A 39 1.64 4.88 -12.51
CA LYS A 39 0.90 3.63 -12.32
C LYS A 39 -0.56 3.98 -12.13
N ASN A 40 -1.42 3.00 -12.31
CA ASN A 40 -2.81 3.18 -11.95
C ASN A 40 -2.96 3.29 -10.45
N ILE A 41 -3.94 4.05 -10.01
CA ILE A 41 -4.23 4.23 -8.59
C ILE A 41 -5.47 3.42 -8.26
N LEU A 42 -5.32 2.53 -7.28
CA LEU A 42 -6.43 1.74 -6.76
C LEU A 42 -6.93 2.42 -5.48
N ILE A 43 -8.18 2.83 -5.48
CA ILE A 43 -8.75 3.48 -4.30
C ILE A 43 -9.81 2.57 -3.70
N ASP A 44 -9.58 2.14 -2.47
CA ASP A 44 -10.54 1.37 -1.71
C ASP A 44 -11.32 2.35 -0.82
N VAL A 45 -12.54 2.66 -1.23
CA VAL A 45 -13.41 3.57 -0.48
C VAL A 45 -14.20 2.76 0.53
N TYR A 46 -14.05 3.07 1.78
CA TYR A 46 -14.68 2.31 2.86
C TYR A 46 -15.29 3.21 3.91
N THR A 47 -16.06 2.61 4.81
CA THR A 47 -16.54 3.24 6.03
C THR A 47 -16.33 2.27 7.19
N ASP A 48 -16.39 2.77 8.41
CA ASP A 48 -16.14 1.94 9.59
C ASP A 48 -17.22 0.88 9.79
N TRP A 49 -18.42 1.12 9.28
CA TRP A 49 -19.56 0.21 9.42
C TRP A 49 -19.75 -0.71 8.23
N CYS A 50 -18.88 -0.67 7.24
CA CYS A 50 -19.02 -1.42 6.00
C CYS A 50 -18.60 -2.88 6.18
N GLY A 51 -19.56 -3.79 6.22
CA GLY A 51 -19.28 -5.21 6.37
C GLY A 51 -18.57 -5.82 5.17
N TYR A 52 -18.94 -5.40 3.97
CA TYR A 52 -18.27 -5.88 2.74
C TYR A 52 -16.83 -5.44 2.66
N CYS A 53 -16.54 -4.22 3.11
CA CYS A 53 -15.18 -3.72 3.12
C CYS A 53 -14.29 -4.58 4.01
N LYS A 54 -14.80 -4.99 5.15
CA LYS A 54 -14.07 -5.87 6.07
C LYS A 54 -13.86 -7.24 5.49
N LYS A 55 -14.82 -7.76 4.74
CA LYS A 55 -14.66 -9.02 4.03
C LYS A 55 -13.59 -8.94 2.96
N MET A 56 -13.56 -7.85 2.20
CA MET A 56 -12.52 -7.64 1.20
C MET A 56 -11.15 -7.54 1.83
N ASP A 57 -11.04 -6.83 2.95
CA ASP A 57 -9.79 -6.72 3.67
C ASP A 57 -9.25 -8.09 4.05
N LYS A 58 -10.15 -8.98 4.48
CA LYS A 58 -9.74 -10.30 4.94
C LYS A 58 -9.53 -11.27 3.79
N ASN A 59 -10.43 -11.31 2.84
CA ASN A 59 -10.44 -12.36 1.82
C ASN A 59 -9.64 -12.01 0.58
N THR A 60 -9.65 -10.74 0.18
CA THR A 60 -9.00 -10.30 -1.05
C THR A 60 -7.64 -9.69 -0.78
N TYR A 61 -7.57 -8.77 0.16
CA TYR A 61 -6.33 -8.02 0.40
C TYR A 61 -5.32 -8.77 1.26
N GLU A 62 -5.66 -9.97 1.75
CA GLU A 62 -4.70 -10.85 2.39
C GLU A 62 -4.23 -11.96 1.45
N ASN A 63 -4.77 -12.04 0.26
CA ASN A 63 -4.35 -13.02 -0.73
C ASN A 63 -3.01 -12.61 -1.32
N LYS A 64 -2.02 -13.51 -1.25
CA LYS A 64 -0.65 -13.19 -1.65
C LYS A 64 -0.52 -12.82 -3.13
N VAL A 65 -1.29 -13.44 -3.99
CA VAL A 65 -1.25 -13.13 -5.43
C VAL A 65 -1.80 -11.73 -5.67
N ILE A 66 -2.89 -11.39 -5.02
CA ILE A 66 -3.51 -10.07 -5.13
C ILE A 66 -2.57 -9.01 -4.57
N ILE A 67 -1.97 -9.27 -3.41
CA ILE A 67 -1.03 -8.33 -2.79
C ILE A 67 0.14 -8.02 -3.73
N THR A 68 0.72 -9.05 -4.32
CA THR A 68 1.84 -8.89 -5.24
C THR A 68 1.43 -8.07 -6.46
N LEU A 69 0.28 -8.37 -7.03
CA LEU A 69 -0.22 -7.66 -8.19
C LEU A 69 -0.47 -6.20 -7.89
N ILE A 70 -1.11 -5.91 -6.77
CA ILE A 70 -1.42 -4.54 -6.40
C ILE A 70 -0.14 -3.75 -6.14
N ASN A 71 0.79 -4.32 -5.37
CA ASN A 71 2.03 -3.61 -5.06
C ASN A 71 2.87 -3.32 -6.30
N GLU A 72 2.83 -4.20 -7.28
CA GLU A 72 3.60 -4.00 -8.51
C GLU A 72 2.95 -3.02 -9.48
N LYS A 73 1.63 -3.09 -9.63
CA LYS A 73 0.94 -2.42 -10.74
C LYS A 73 0.18 -1.17 -10.32
N PHE A 74 -0.04 -0.98 -9.04
CA PHE A 74 -0.91 0.10 -8.55
C PHE A 74 -0.27 0.83 -7.39
N TYR A 75 -0.70 2.07 -7.20
CA TYR A 75 -0.56 2.74 -5.91
C TYR A 75 -1.89 2.54 -5.19
N ALA A 76 -1.84 1.95 -4.01
CA ALA A 76 -3.04 1.57 -3.28
C ALA A 76 -3.39 2.61 -2.22
N VAL A 77 -4.61 3.07 -2.24
CA VAL A 77 -5.11 4.10 -1.32
C VAL A 77 -6.35 3.57 -0.63
N LYS A 78 -6.38 3.65 0.70
CA LYS A 78 -7.61 3.42 1.46
C LYS A 78 -8.21 4.77 1.81
N LEU A 79 -9.45 4.97 1.41
CA LEU A 79 -10.13 6.23 1.63
C LEU A 79 -11.40 6.02 2.43
N ASN A 80 -11.41 6.57 3.64
CA ASN A 80 -12.62 6.55 4.45
C ASN A 80 -13.59 7.59 3.90
N ALA A 81 -14.74 7.12 3.40
CA ALA A 81 -15.73 7.99 2.78
C ALA A 81 -16.30 9.03 3.75
N GLU A 82 -16.18 8.77 5.05
CA GLU A 82 -16.70 9.65 6.09
C GLU A 82 -15.61 10.38 6.86
N GLN A 83 -14.42 10.45 6.29
CA GLN A 83 -13.32 11.14 6.96
C GLN A 83 -13.61 12.64 7.09
N LYS A 84 -13.08 13.22 8.15
CA LYS A 84 -13.27 14.65 8.43
C LYS A 84 -12.26 15.53 7.72
N GLU A 85 -11.11 14.94 7.37
CA GLU A 85 -10.05 15.69 6.68
C GLU A 85 -10.44 15.94 5.24
N THR A 86 -10.06 17.11 4.76
CA THR A 86 -10.23 17.44 3.35
C THR A 86 -9.23 16.68 2.50
N LEU A 87 -9.65 16.34 1.31
CA LEU A 87 -8.80 15.70 0.31
C LEU A 87 -8.63 16.68 -0.84
N THR A 88 -7.38 16.92 -1.24
CA THR A 88 -7.08 17.87 -2.30
C THR A 88 -6.68 17.13 -3.57
N TYR A 89 -7.30 17.48 -4.68
CA TYR A 89 -6.98 16.91 -5.97
C TYR A 89 -7.15 17.98 -7.05
N LYS A 90 -6.09 18.16 -7.83
CA LYS A 90 -6.05 19.16 -8.92
C LYS A 90 -6.48 20.56 -8.46
N GLY A 91 -6.01 20.95 -7.29
CA GLY A 91 -6.28 22.29 -6.75
C GLY A 91 -7.63 22.45 -6.09
N GLU A 92 -8.46 21.43 -6.06
CA GLU A 92 -9.77 21.48 -5.42
C GLU A 92 -9.80 20.65 -4.16
N SER A 93 -10.60 21.10 -3.20
CA SER A 93 -10.75 20.41 -1.92
C SER A 93 -12.07 19.67 -1.87
N TYR A 94 -12.02 18.45 -1.38
CA TYR A 94 -13.18 17.58 -1.25
C TYR A 94 -13.31 17.12 0.19
N LYS A 95 -14.53 17.04 0.68
CA LYS A 95 -14.78 16.55 2.02
C LYS A 95 -16.11 15.84 2.08
N PHE A 96 -16.29 15.06 3.14
CA PHE A 96 -17.57 14.40 3.42
C PHE A 96 -18.62 15.46 3.80
N ILE A 97 -19.79 15.29 3.25
CA ILE A 97 -20.89 16.25 3.46
C ILE A 97 -21.82 15.76 4.55
#